data_f3fdba2935778d313358883619f91c5e
#
_entry.id   f3fdba2935778d313358883619f91c5e
#
_cell.length_a   1.000
_cell.length_b   1.000
_cell.length_c   1.000
_cell.angle_alpha   90.00
_cell.angle_beta   90.00
_cell.angle_gamma   90.00
#
_symmetry.space_group_name_H-M   'P 1'
#
loop_
_entity.id
_entity.type
_entity.pdbx_description
1 polymer ?
#
loop_
_entity_poly.entity_id
_entity_poly.type
_entity_poly.pdbx_seq_one_letter_code
_entity_poly.pdbx_strand_id
1 'polypeptide(L)'
;MAIRSMTGFAQVRGEVQRQPGSAGRVAPTASNGRLSFALSLKSVNHRFLDLHFRLPAGADSLEMQLRRLLKEKISRGHVEVTLSMERSGTDAFALNREIIGGYIAAFRAAAAEFSLSADPDLNAVLRIPGALDSATQSPDDEIEASVLAAVDETLQRLNQMREEEGLSIARELRERMAHLLQAGKSVQSHRKTVLQDYSQRLQSRLQELLGSSVDKERALQEAALLVDRSDIQEEIVRLETHVQHFLTLLDSGGEIGKKLDFLLQEMNREANTLLSKTSGLAGEALKITEAGLVMKAEIEKSREQVQNLE
;
A
#
# COMPACT_ATOMS: atom_id res chain seq x y z
N MET A 1 -20.08 -0.96 -4.41
CA MET A 1 -18.80 -1.35 -5.07
C MET A 1 -17.93 -2.05 -4.05
N ALA A 2 -17.05 -2.98 -4.47
CA ALA A 2 -16.14 -3.63 -3.51
C ALA A 2 -15.13 -2.62 -2.96
N ILE A 3 -14.82 -2.73 -1.68
CA ILE A 3 -13.70 -2.01 -1.05
C ILE A 3 -12.42 -2.71 -1.45
N ARG A 4 -11.44 -1.95 -1.92
CA ARG A 4 -10.13 -2.48 -2.32
C ARG A 4 -9.01 -1.87 -1.53
N SER A 5 -7.97 -2.67 -1.26
CA SER A 5 -6.69 -2.12 -0.81
C SER A 5 -5.95 -1.46 -1.97
N MET A 6 -5.14 -0.46 -1.68
CA MET A 6 -4.22 0.15 -2.65
C MET A 6 -2.97 -0.71 -2.87
N THR A 7 -2.67 -1.64 -1.97
CA THR A 7 -1.54 -2.56 -2.06
C THR A 7 -1.96 -3.89 -2.67
N GLY A 8 -1.07 -4.52 -3.38
CA GLY A 8 -1.31 -5.84 -3.95
C GLY A 8 -0.14 -6.33 -4.80
N PHE A 9 -0.09 -7.65 -5.01
CA PHE A 9 0.88 -8.31 -5.86
C PHE A 9 0.21 -9.43 -6.64
N ALA A 10 0.53 -9.54 -7.92
CA ALA A 10 0.13 -10.67 -8.73
C ALA A 10 1.24 -11.07 -9.69
N GLN A 11 1.31 -12.36 -9.97
CA GLN A 11 2.26 -12.92 -10.94
C GLN A 11 1.55 -14.00 -11.76
N VAL A 12 1.79 -13.96 -13.07
CA VAL A 12 1.38 -14.98 -14.03
C VAL A 12 2.62 -15.49 -14.76
N ARG A 13 2.67 -16.78 -14.98
CA ARG A 13 3.72 -17.42 -15.77
C ARG A 13 3.10 -17.95 -17.04
N GLY A 14 3.78 -17.75 -18.17
CA GLY A 14 3.41 -18.28 -19.47
C GLY A 14 4.57 -19.01 -20.12
N GLU A 15 4.26 -19.89 -21.04
CA GLU A 15 5.22 -20.58 -21.88
C GLU A 15 4.88 -20.34 -23.35
N VAL A 16 5.89 -20.01 -24.15
CA VAL A 16 5.78 -19.86 -25.59
C VAL A 16 6.58 -21.00 -26.23
N GLN A 17 5.90 -21.80 -27.02
CA GLN A 17 6.56 -22.86 -27.85
C GLN A 17 6.92 -22.25 -29.18
N ARG A 18 8.21 -22.11 -29.44
CA ARG A 18 8.69 -21.66 -30.76
C ARG A 18 8.41 -22.72 -31.82
N GLN A 19 7.59 -22.41 -32.80
CA GLN A 19 7.48 -23.27 -34.01
C GLN A 19 8.77 -23.15 -34.83
N PRO A 20 9.38 -24.26 -35.24
CA PRO A 20 10.52 -24.20 -36.10
C PRO A 20 10.11 -23.69 -37.49
N GLY A 21 10.37 -22.41 -37.80
CA GLY A 21 10.06 -21.90 -39.12
C GLY A 21 9.96 -20.38 -39.35
N SER A 22 9.97 -19.50 -38.37
CA SER A 22 9.69 -18.07 -38.59
C SER A 22 10.90 -17.15 -38.74
N ALA A 23 12.14 -17.64 -38.68
CA ALA A 23 13.32 -16.83 -38.94
C ALA A 23 14.07 -17.37 -40.15
N GLY A 24 13.92 -16.68 -41.27
CA GLY A 24 14.71 -16.92 -42.48
C GLY A 24 16.19 -16.66 -42.23
N ARG A 25 16.93 -17.70 -41.87
CA ARG A 25 18.35 -17.96 -42.21
C ARG A 25 18.80 -19.25 -41.49
N VAL A 26 19.15 -20.19 -42.28
CA VAL A 26 19.74 -21.50 -42.07
C VAL A 26 20.63 -21.58 -40.81
N ALA A 27 20.19 -22.35 -39.81
CA ALA A 27 21.05 -22.99 -38.83
C ALA A 27 20.54 -24.43 -38.59
N PRO A 28 21.35 -25.48 -38.80
CA PRO A 28 20.94 -26.85 -38.56
C PRO A 28 21.16 -27.20 -37.10
N THR A 29 20.15 -27.07 -36.32
CA THR A 29 19.84 -27.77 -35.05
C THR A 29 18.65 -27.06 -34.42
N ALA A 30 17.45 -27.49 -34.85
CA ALA A 30 16.22 -27.03 -34.21
C ALA A 30 16.12 -27.71 -32.85
N SER A 31 16.61 -27.07 -31.80
CA SER A 31 16.20 -27.40 -30.46
C SER A 31 14.86 -26.72 -30.21
N ASN A 32 13.86 -27.49 -29.78
CA ASN A 32 12.56 -27.01 -29.30
C ASN A 32 12.77 -26.22 -28.00
N GLY A 33 13.33 -25.03 -28.10
CA GLY A 33 13.52 -24.14 -26.95
C GLY A 33 12.18 -23.67 -26.46
N ARG A 34 11.76 -24.15 -25.29
CA ARG A 34 10.63 -23.54 -24.57
C ARG A 34 11.13 -22.26 -23.93
N LEU A 35 10.47 -21.16 -24.21
CA LEU A 35 10.66 -19.88 -23.53
C LEU A 35 9.55 -19.72 -22.52
N SER A 36 9.90 -19.60 -21.25
CA SER A 36 8.96 -19.24 -20.20
C SER A 36 9.14 -17.77 -19.83
N PHE A 37 8.03 -17.13 -19.52
CA PHE A 37 8.05 -15.78 -18.97
C PHE A 37 7.26 -15.72 -17.68
N ALA A 38 7.62 -14.77 -16.81
CA ALA A 38 6.84 -14.41 -15.64
C ALA A 38 6.57 -12.90 -15.65
N LEU A 39 5.30 -12.53 -15.73
CA LEU A 39 4.82 -11.17 -15.62
C LEU A 39 4.31 -10.95 -14.21
N SER A 40 4.84 -9.95 -13.50
CA SER A 40 4.38 -9.57 -12.19
C SER A 40 3.99 -8.10 -12.13
N LEU A 41 2.90 -7.82 -11.39
CA LEU A 41 2.41 -6.50 -11.07
C LEU A 41 2.42 -6.32 -9.55
N LYS A 42 3.08 -5.26 -9.07
CA LYS A 42 3.07 -4.85 -7.67
C LYS A 42 2.50 -3.45 -7.57
N SER A 43 1.42 -3.30 -6.83
CA SER A 43 0.78 -2.00 -6.58
C SER A 43 1.04 -1.57 -5.14
N VAL A 44 1.39 -0.28 -4.95
CA VAL A 44 1.48 0.35 -3.64
C VAL A 44 0.75 1.70 -3.66
N ASN A 45 0.35 2.16 -2.47
CA ASN A 45 -0.36 3.43 -2.34
C ASN A 45 0.45 4.59 -2.91
N HIS A 46 -0.16 5.31 -3.87
CA HIS A 46 0.38 6.54 -4.41
C HIS A 46 -0.75 7.46 -4.88
N ARG A 47 -0.54 8.78 -4.76
CA ARG A 47 -1.56 9.80 -5.07
C ARG A 47 -1.97 9.81 -6.54
N PHE A 48 -1.01 9.59 -7.44
CA PHE A 48 -1.19 9.58 -8.88
C PHE A 48 -0.84 8.21 -9.44
N LEU A 49 -1.25 7.93 -10.68
CA LEU A 49 -0.77 6.74 -11.38
C LEU A 49 0.69 6.94 -11.79
N ASP A 50 1.56 6.10 -11.24
CA ASP A 50 2.98 6.03 -11.59
C ASP A 50 3.32 4.60 -12.00
N LEU A 51 3.76 4.42 -13.26
CA LEU A 51 4.07 3.12 -13.84
C LEU A 51 5.59 2.98 -14.00
N HIS A 52 6.16 2.06 -13.27
CA HIS A 52 7.56 1.70 -13.35
C HIS A 52 7.75 0.33 -14.00
N PHE A 53 8.58 0.26 -15.03
CA PHE A 53 8.80 -0.97 -15.78
C PHE A 53 10.21 -1.51 -15.58
N ARG A 54 10.29 -2.82 -15.30
CA ARG A 54 11.53 -3.61 -15.30
C ARG A 54 11.39 -4.70 -16.33
N LEU A 55 11.81 -4.40 -17.54
CA LEU A 55 11.71 -5.26 -18.70
C LEU A 55 13.11 -5.67 -19.17
N PRO A 56 13.24 -6.78 -19.90
CA PRO A 56 14.48 -7.14 -20.58
C PRO A 56 14.91 -6.08 -21.60
N ALA A 57 16.19 -6.05 -21.93
CA ALA A 57 16.72 -5.14 -22.96
C ALA A 57 16.02 -5.36 -24.32
N GLY A 58 15.72 -4.26 -25.02
CA GLY A 58 15.05 -4.30 -26.32
C GLY A 58 13.54 -4.52 -26.28
N ALA A 59 12.89 -4.41 -25.14
CA ALA A 59 11.43 -4.53 -24.98
C ALA A 59 10.69 -3.17 -25.06
N ASP A 60 11.24 -2.18 -25.73
CA ASP A 60 10.68 -0.81 -25.78
C ASP A 60 9.28 -0.77 -26.42
N SER A 61 9.05 -1.59 -27.47
CA SER A 61 7.73 -1.73 -28.10
C SER A 61 6.71 -2.27 -27.11
N LEU A 62 7.06 -3.34 -26.40
CA LEU A 62 6.23 -3.97 -25.39
C LEU A 62 5.94 -3.02 -24.23
N GLU A 63 6.94 -2.22 -23.79
CA GLU A 63 6.73 -1.22 -22.73
C GLU A 63 5.64 -0.22 -23.12
N MET A 64 5.69 0.32 -24.33
CA MET A 64 4.68 1.29 -24.78
C MET A 64 3.27 0.69 -24.79
N GLN A 65 3.13 -0.57 -25.24
CA GLN A 65 1.84 -1.26 -25.28
C GLN A 65 1.32 -1.55 -23.86
N LEU A 66 2.17 -2.08 -22.96
CA LEU A 66 1.85 -2.32 -21.55
C LEU A 66 1.44 -1.03 -20.84
N ARG A 67 2.18 0.06 -21.06
CA ARG A 67 1.89 1.38 -20.49
C ARG A 67 0.52 1.90 -20.91
N ARG A 68 0.15 1.71 -22.17
CA ARG A 68 -1.18 2.10 -22.67
C ARG A 68 -2.27 1.28 -22.02
N LEU A 69 -2.16 -0.06 -22.04
CA LEU A 69 -3.16 -0.98 -21.45
C LEU A 69 -3.35 -0.72 -19.94
N LEU A 70 -2.27 -0.52 -19.20
CA LEU A 70 -2.35 -0.32 -17.75
C LEU A 70 -2.95 1.05 -17.40
N LYS A 71 -2.68 2.11 -18.18
CA LYS A 71 -3.32 3.42 -18.00
C LYS A 71 -4.84 3.39 -18.22
N GLU A 72 -5.34 2.51 -19.08
CA GLU A 72 -6.78 2.36 -19.32
C GLU A 72 -7.48 1.60 -18.16
N LYS A 73 -6.74 0.76 -17.42
CA LYS A 73 -7.31 -0.18 -16.44
C LYS A 73 -7.02 0.19 -14.97
N ILE A 74 -6.04 1.04 -14.74
CA ILE A 74 -5.64 1.47 -13.39
C ILE A 74 -5.71 3.00 -13.32
N SER A 75 -6.46 3.51 -12.34
CA SER A 75 -6.69 4.95 -12.17
C SER A 75 -5.62 5.65 -11.36
N ARG A 76 -5.02 4.97 -10.35
CA ARG A 76 -4.00 5.51 -9.44
C ARG A 76 -3.16 4.43 -8.80
N GLY A 77 -2.08 4.82 -8.12
CA GLY A 77 -1.14 3.92 -7.45
C GLY A 77 0.23 3.93 -8.12
N HIS A 78 1.27 3.57 -7.37
CA HIS A 78 2.56 3.24 -7.95
C HIS A 78 2.56 1.76 -8.31
N VAL A 79 2.65 1.45 -9.60
CA VAL A 79 2.60 0.09 -10.12
C VAL A 79 3.92 -0.27 -10.75
N GLU A 80 4.61 -1.24 -10.14
CA GLU A 80 5.82 -1.82 -10.67
C GLU A 80 5.47 -3.04 -11.52
N VAL A 81 5.89 -3.02 -12.78
CA VAL A 81 5.68 -4.08 -13.78
C VAL A 81 7.02 -4.76 -14.03
N THR A 82 7.14 -6.02 -13.68
CA THR A 82 8.37 -6.78 -13.91
C THR A 82 8.10 -7.95 -14.84
N LEU A 83 8.86 -8.03 -15.92
CA LEU A 83 8.87 -9.14 -16.84
C LEU A 83 10.22 -9.85 -16.77
N SER A 84 10.21 -11.11 -16.38
CA SER A 84 11.39 -11.98 -16.48
C SER A 84 11.16 -13.06 -17.52
N MET A 85 12.19 -13.38 -18.28
CA MET A 85 12.17 -14.42 -19.30
C MET A 85 13.26 -15.44 -19.00
N GLU A 86 12.90 -16.71 -19.04
CA GLU A 86 13.81 -17.83 -18.81
C GLU A 86 13.71 -18.80 -19.98
N ARG A 87 14.86 -19.24 -20.49
CA ARG A 87 14.93 -20.30 -21.47
C ARG A 87 15.15 -21.64 -20.80
N SER A 88 14.29 -22.58 -21.08
CA SER A 88 14.44 -23.96 -20.63
C SER A 88 15.06 -24.79 -21.78
N GLY A 89 16.25 -25.31 -21.57
CA GLY A 89 16.91 -26.21 -22.54
C GLY A 89 18.43 -26.10 -22.60
N THR A 90 19.07 -26.93 -23.40
CA THR A 90 20.52 -26.98 -23.66
C THR A 90 21.07 -25.71 -24.33
N ASP A 91 20.20 -24.81 -24.80
CA ASP A 91 20.58 -23.57 -25.48
C ASP A 91 20.91 -22.42 -24.51
N ALA A 92 20.88 -22.66 -23.20
CA ALA A 92 21.27 -21.69 -22.20
C ALA A 92 22.73 -21.20 -22.32
N PHE A 93 23.54 -21.91 -23.08
CA PHE A 93 24.95 -21.62 -23.36
C PHE A 93 25.24 -21.60 -24.86
N ALA A 94 24.44 -20.88 -25.63
CA ALA A 94 24.74 -20.74 -27.05
C ALA A 94 26.01 -19.88 -27.25
N LEU A 95 26.87 -20.29 -28.16
CA LEU A 95 28.08 -19.54 -28.52
C LEU A 95 27.71 -18.36 -29.43
N ASN A 96 28.05 -17.14 -29.00
CA ASN A 96 27.97 -15.97 -29.87
C ASN A 96 29.10 -15.98 -30.89
N ARG A 97 28.81 -16.55 -32.05
CA ARG A 97 29.81 -16.77 -33.14
C ARG A 97 30.38 -15.45 -33.68
N GLU A 98 29.63 -14.38 -33.64
CA GLU A 98 30.05 -13.06 -34.11
C GLU A 98 31.12 -12.45 -33.19
N ILE A 99 30.86 -12.43 -31.89
CA ILE A 99 31.80 -11.92 -30.86
C ILE A 99 33.06 -12.83 -30.83
N ILE A 100 32.86 -14.13 -30.79
CA ILE A 100 33.97 -15.08 -30.77
C ILE A 100 34.81 -14.98 -32.06
N GLY A 101 34.17 -14.91 -33.21
CA GLY A 101 34.87 -14.77 -34.50
C GLY A 101 35.63 -13.47 -34.61
N GLY A 102 35.03 -12.34 -34.16
CA GLY A 102 35.69 -11.03 -34.12
C GLY A 102 36.94 -11.04 -33.20
N TYR A 103 36.84 -11.67 -32.02
CA TYR A 103 37.96 -11.76 -31.10
C TYR A 103 39.11 -12.61 -31.69
N ILE A 104 38.81 -13.79 -32.30
CA ILE A 104 39.81 -14.64 -32.91
C ILE A 104 40.48 -13.92 -34.08
N ALA A 105 39.75 -13.16 -34.88
CA ALA A 105 40.30 -12.37 -35.98
C ALA A 105 41.25 -11.26 -35.47
N ALA A 106 40.81 -10.51 -34.43
CA ALA A 106 41.63 -9.48 -33.80
C ALA A 106 42.89 -10.06 -33.15
N PHE A 107 42.80 -11.20 -32.47
CA PHE A 107 43.93 -11.90 -31.88
C PHE A 107 44.97 -12.28 -32.92
N ARG A 108 44.53 -12.88 -34.01
CA ARG A 108 45.43 -13.27 -35.12
C ARG A 108 46.08 -12.07 -35.80
N ALA A 109 45.37 -10.98 -35.98
CA ALA A 109 45.93 -9.76 -36.55
C ALA A 109 47.04 -9.18 -35.63
N ALA A 110 46.76 -9.11 -34.32
CA ALA A 110 47.75 -8.63 -33.34
C ALA A 110 48.97 -9.58 -33.26
N ALA A 111 48.78 -10.89 -33.25
CA ALA A 111 49.88 -11.86 -33.26
C ALA A 111 50.78 -11.70 -34.49
N ALA A 112 50.20 -11.44 -35.67
CA ALA A 112 50.97 -11.17 -36.88
C ALA A 112 51.71 -9.83 -36.82
N GLU A 113 51.08 -8.76 -36.34
CA GLU A 113 51.68 -7.42 -36.23
C GLU A 113 52.88 -7.41 -35.26
N PHE A 114 52.76 -8.09 -34.13
CA PHE A 114 53.81 -8.13 -33.12
C PHE A 114 54.75 -9.33 -33.26
N SER A 115 54.64 -10.13 -34.35
CA SER A 115 55.43 -11.34 -34.62
C SER A 115 55.41 -12.35 -33.46
N LEU A 116 54.26 -12.50 -32.79
CA LEU A 116 54.09 -13.47 -31.73
C LEU A 116 53.50 -14.77 -32.27
N SER A 117 54.08 -15.92 -31.81
CA SER A 117 53.53 -17.22 -32.10
C SER A 117 52.64 -17.66 -30.96
N ALA A 118 51.33 -17.41 -31.07
CA ALA A 118 50.34 -17.78 -30.05
C ALA A 118 49.01 -18.13 -30.70
N ASP A 119 48.29 -19.10 -30.14
CA ASP A 119 46.91 -19.43 -30.48
C ASP A 119 45.96 -18.92 -29.42
N PRO A 120 44.72 -18.53 -29.80
CA PRO A 120 43.73 -18.05 -28.81
C PRO A 120 43.33 -19.21 -27.89
N ASP A 121 43.41 -18.95 -26.58
CA ASP A 121 42.94 -19.90 -25.56
C ASP A 121 41.40 -19.88 -25.49
N LEU A 122 40.80 -21.07 -25.65
CA LEU A 122 39.35 -21.24 -25.59
C LEU A 122 38.75 -20.76 -24.28
N ASN A 123 39.41 -20.96 -23.14
CA ASN A 123 38.93 -20.49 -21.85
C ASN A 123 38.89 -18.95 -21.78
N ALA A 124 39.89 -18.28 -22.36
CA ALA A 124 39.91 -16.83 -22.44
C ALA A 124 38.77 -16.31 -23.33
N VAL A 125 38.54 -16.96 -24.48
CA VAL A 125 37.46 -16.65 -25.42
C VAL A 125 36.08 -16.77 -24.74
N LEU A 126 35.83 -17.86 -24.00
CA LEU A 126 34.55 -18.11 -23.34
C LEU A 126 34.29 -17.17 -22.14
N ARG A 127 35.33 -16.53 -21.62
CA ARG A 127 35.20 -15.51 -20.54
C ARG A 127 34.90 -14.10 -21.05
N ILE A 128 34.93 -13.88 -22.34
CA ILE A 128 34.58 -12.58 -22.93
C ILE A 128 33.09 -12.30 -22.65
N PRO A 129 32.73 -11.11 -22.11
CA PRO A 129 31.35 -10.75 -21.94
C PRO A 129 30.58 -10.87 -23.27
N GLY A 130 29.49 -11.64 -23.25
CA GLY A 130 28.69 -11.91 -24.44
C GLY A 130 29.17 -13.04 -25.36
N ALA A 131 30.31 -13.69 -25.08
CA ALA A 131 30.76 -14.85 -25.85
C ALA A 131 29.90 -16.10 -25.66
N LEU A 132 29.43 -16.30 -24.43
CA LEU A 132 28.36 -17.23 -24.12
C LEU A 132 27.08 -16.36 -24.05
N ASP A 133 26.28 -16.53 -25.05
CA ASP A 133 25.01 -15.79 -25.15
C ASP A 133 24.02 -16.39 -24.16
N SER A 134 23.92 -15.76 -22.99
CA SER A 134 22.68 -15.78 -22.23
C SER A 134 21.74 -14.86 -22.99
N ALA A 135 21.16 -15.37 -24.06
CA ALA A 135 20.49 -14.57 -25.08
C ALA A 135 19.43 -13.65 -24.46
N THR A 136 19.85 -12.44 -24.12
CA THR A 136 18.99 -11.26 -23.96
C THR A 136 18.53 -10.86 -25.38
N GLN A 137 17.78 -11.74 -26.05
CA GLN A 137 17.11 -11.31 -27.26
C GLN A 137 15.91 -10.48 -26.86
N SER A 138 15.71 -9.37 -27.58
CA SER A 138 14.45 -8.63 -27.57
C SER A 138 13.27 -9.59 -27.68
N PRO A 139 12.18 -9.37 -26.95
CA PRO A 139 10.96 -10.17 -27.14
C PRO A 139 10.60 -10.17 -28.61
N ASP A 140 10.35 -11.33 -29.19
CA ASP A 140 9.78 -11.43 -30.52
C ASP A 140 8.27 -11.20 -30.48
N ASP A 141 7.64 -10.96 -31.62
CA ASP A 141 6.21 -10.63 -31.71
C ASP A 141 5.31 -11.68 -31.05
N GLU A 142 5.72 -12.95 -31.03
CA GLU A 142 4.95 -14.05 -30.42
C GLU A 142 5.00 -13.97 -28.88
N ILE A 143 6.15 -13.60 -28.32
CA ILE A 143 6.32 -13.37 -26.89
C ILE A 143 5.56 -12.12 -26.47
N GLU A 144 5.68 -11.02 -27.24
CA GLU A 144 4.93 -9.79 -26.94
C GLU A 144 3.42 -10.06 -26.89
N ALA A 145 2.88 -10.79 -27.86
CA ALA A 145 1.47 -11.16 -27.89
C ALA A 145 1.05 -12.01 -26.67
N SER A 146 1.89 -12.96 -26.27
CA SER A 146 1.64 -13.83 -25.13
C SER A 146 1.70 -13.05 -23.80
N VAL A 147 2.64 -12.13 -23.64
CA VAL A 147 2.75 -11.26 -22.47
C VAL A 147 1.54 -10.33 -22.38
N LEU A 148 1.12 -9.71 -23.50
CA LEU A 148 -0.05 -8.84 -23.54
C LEU A 148 -1.33 -9.61 -23.17
N ALA A 149 -1.50 -10.84 -23.61
CA ALA A 149 -2.62 -11.70 -23.22
C ALA A 149 -2.59 -12.00 -21.71
N ALA A 150 -1.41 -12.20 -21.12
CA ALA A 150 -1.26 -12.46 -19.69
C ALA A 150 -1.54 -11.22 -18.79
N VAL A 151 -1.55 -9.99 -19.34
CA VAL A 151 -1.82 -8.76 -18.57
C VAL A 151 -3.19 -8.82 -17.93
N ASP A 152 -4.22 -9.24 -18.66
CA ASP A 152 -5.59 -9.26 -18.16
C ASP A 152 -5.75 -10.24 -17.00
N GLU A 153 -5.15 -11.42 -17.09
CA GLU A 153 -5.14 -12.38 -15.99
C GLU A 153 -4.37 -11.85 -14.79
N THR A 154 -3.23 -11.21 -15.02
CA THR A 154 -2.42 -10.63 -13.93
C THR A 154 -3.17 -9.52 -13.21
N LEU A 155 -3.88 -8.66 -13.96
CA LEU A 155 -4.73 -7.61 -13.39
C LEU A 155 -5.93 -8.17 -12.63
N GLN A 156 -6.57 -9.24 -13.12
CA GLN A 156 -7.65 -9.90 -12.40
C GLN A 156 -7.17 -10.45 -11.07
N ARG A 157 -6.04 -11.16 -11.04
CA ARG A 157 -5.42 -11.67 -9.80
C ARG A 157 -5.02 -10.55 -8.85
N LEU A 158 -4.46 -9.44 -9.37
CA LEU A 158 -4.12 -8.27 -8.57
C LEU A 158 -5.37 -7.66 -7.92
N ASN A 159 -6.45 -7.47 -8.69
CA ASN A 159 -7.70 -6.92 -8.18
C ASN A 159 -8.35 -7.84 -7.15
N GLN A 160 -8.34 -9.16 -7.38
CA GLN A 160 -8.83 -10.13 -6.41
C GLN A 160 -8.07 -10.02 -5.07
N MET A 161 -6.73 -10.00 -5.09
CA MET A 161 -5.93 -9.83 -3.89
C MET A 161 -6.25 -8.51 -3.17
N ARG A 162 -6.40 -7.40 -3.92
CA ARG A 162 -6.77 -6.09 -3.37
C ARG A 162 -8.17 -6.09 -2.74
N GLU A 163 -9.12 -6.83 -3.29
CA GLU A 163 -10.46 -7.01 -2.72
C GLU A 163 -10.42 -7.84 -1.44
N GLU A 164 -9.68 -8.95 -1.41
CA GLU A 164 -9.51 -9.78 -0.22
C GLU A 164 -8.87 -8.99 0.94
N GLU A 165 -7.82 -8.24 0.65
CA GLU A 165 -7.16 -7.37 1.62
C GLU A 165 -8.07 -6.22 2.07
N GLY A 166 -8.79 -5.59 1.14
CA GLY A 166 -9.76 -4.55 1.43
C GLY A 166 -10.89 -5.03 2.37
N LEU A 167 -11.40 -6.24 2.16
CA LEU A 167 -12.37 -6.86 3.07
C LEU A 167 -11.81 -7.13 4.45
N SER A 168 -10.54 -7.53 4.55
CA SER A 168 -9.86 -7.74 5.84
C SER A 168 -9.72 -6.42 6.60
N ILE A 169 -9.26 -5.36 5.94
CA ILE A 169 -9.16 -4.00 6.50
C ILE A 169 -10.54 -3.51 6.94
N ALA A 170 -11.58 -3.71 6.13
CA ALA A 170 -12.94 -3.29 6.47
C ALA A 170 -13.47 -4.00 7.73
N ARG A 171 -13.13 -5.28 7.94
CA ARG A 171 -13.48 -6.02 9.15
C ARG A 171 -12.77 -5.44 10.36
N GLU A 172 -11.47 -5.22 10.28
CA GLU A 172 -10.68 -4.61 11.35
C GLU A 172 -11.21 -3.22 11.73
N LEU A 173 -11.54 -2.38 10.74
CA LEU A 173 -12.12 -1.06 10.99
C LEU A 173 -13.48 -1.14 11.70
N ARG A 174 -14.34 -2.11 11.38
CA ARG A 174 -15.61 -2.32 12.11
C ARG A 174 -15.37 -2.70 13.58
N GLU A 175 -14.41 -3.56 13.86
CA GLU A 175 -14.03 -3.93 15.23
C GLU A 175 -13.54 -2.70 16.01
N ARG A 176 -12.70 -1.86 15.41
CA ARG A 176 -12.23 -0.61 16.02
C ARG A 176 -13.36 0.37 16.28
N MET A 177 -14.32 0.51 15.35
CA MET A 177 -15.52 1.34 15.56
C MET A 177 -16.37 0.80 16.71
N ALA A 178 -16.49 -0.50 16.87
CA ALA A 178 -17.17 -1.10 18.01
C ALA A 178 -16.46 -0.79 19.35
N HIS A 179 -15.12 -0.82 19.38
CA HIS A 179 -14.34 -0.41 20.56
C HIS A 179 -14.56 1.07 20.89
N LEU A 180 -14.62 1.95 19.89
CA LEU A 180 -14.95 3.38 20.10
C LEU A 180 -16.32 3.58 20.73
N LEU A 181 -17.34 2.88 20.23
CA LEU A 181 -18.69 2.92 20.81
C LEU A 181 -18.72 2.38 22.24
N GLN A 182 -17.97 1.34 22.53
CA GLN A 182 -17.86 0.78 23.89
C GLN A 182 -17.18 1.78 24.84
N ALA A 183 -16.10 2.43 24.41
CA ALA A 183 -15.43 3.47 25.17
C ALA A 183 -16.38 4.65 25.41
N GLY A 184 -17.18 5.08 24.42
CA GLY A 184 -18.22 6.10 24.56
C GLY A 184 -19.25 5.76 25.64
N LYS A 185 -19.76 4.53 25.64
CA LYS A 185 -20.69 4.03 26.67
C LYS A 185 -20.06 4.03 28.06
N SER A 186 -18.79 3.66 28.18
CA SER A 186 -18.05 3.73 29.45
C SER A 186 -17.97 5.16 29.97
N VAL A 187 -17.59 6.11 29.11
CA VAL A 187 -17.56 7.54 29.45
C VAL A 187 -18.93 8.02 29.91
N GLN A 188 -19.99 7.67 29.18
CA GLN A 188 -21.35 8.08 29.52
C GLN A 188 -21.82 7.56 30.90
N SER A 189 -21.41 6.31 31.25
CA SER A 189 -21.78 5.72 32.57
C SER A 189 -21.14 6.47 33.75
N HIS A 190 -19.91 6.98 33.59
CA HIS A 190 -19.17 7.70 34.62
C HIS A 190 -19.48 9.23 34.67
N ARG A 191 -20.08 9.77 33.60
CA ARG A 191 -20.34 11.19 33.45
C ARG A 191 -21.10 11.81 34.64
N LYS A 192 -22.20 11.17 35.08
CA LYS A 192 -23.03 11.71 36.18
C LYS A 192 -22.23 11.82 37.46
N THR A 193 -21.46 10.82 37.81
CA THR A 193 -20.64 10.80 39.03
C THR A 193 -19.57 11.89 38.97
N VAL A 194 -18.90 12.02 37.82
CA VAL A 194 -17.85 13.03 37.62
C VAL A 194 -18.42 14.46 37.72
N LEU A 195 -19.58 14.72 37.14
CA LEU A 195 -20.23 16.02 37.24
C LEU A 195 -20.62 16.35 38.70
N GLN A 196 -21.10 15.37 39.47
CA GLN A 196 -21.41 15.55 40.89
C GLN A 196 -20.16 15.86 41.72
N ASP A 197 -19.09 15.06 41.55
CA ASP A 197 -17.81 15.25 42.22
C ASP A 197 -17.19 16.61 41.88
N TYR A 198 -17.28 17.03 40.63
CA TYR A 198 -16.78 18.33 40.18
C TYR A 198 -17.54 19.48 40.83
N SER A 199 -18.85 19.40 40.79
CA SER A 199 -19.75 20.42 41.42
C SER A 199 -19.46 20.55 42.91
N GLN A 200 -19.31 19.44 43.62
CA GLN A 200 -19.04 19.42 45.06
C GLN A 200 -17.65 19.99 45.40
N ARG A 201 -16.61 19.64 44.64
CA ARG A 201 -15.27 20.21 44.81
C ARG A 201 -15.24 21.71 44.54
N LEU A 202 -15.94 22.15 43.50
CA LEU A 202 -16.02 23.56 43.15
C LEU A 202 -16.72 24.36 44.26
N GLN A 203 -17.85 23.86 44.84
CA GLN A 203 -18.51 24.45 45.96
C GLN A 203 -17.61 24.56 47.19
N SER A 204 -16.90 23.48 47.55
CA SER A 204 -15.96 23.48 48.68
C SER A 204 -14.85 24.51 48.50
N ARG A 205 -14.27 24.59 47.30
CA ARG A 205 -13.17 25.51 46.99
C ARG A 205 -13.64 26.98 46.95
N LEU A 206 -14.84 27.22 46.48
CA LEU A 206 -15.47 28.56 46.57
C LEU A 206 -15.72 28.97 48.00
N GLN A 207 -16.19 28.07 48.88
CA GLN A 207 -16.37 28.36 50.32
C GLN A 207 -15.05 28.67 51.02
N GLU A 208 -13.96 27.93 50.70
CA GLU A 208 -12.61 28.18 51.25
C GLU A 208 -12.04 29.54 50.83
N LEU A 209 -12.22 29.92 49.56
CA LEU A 209 -11.60 31.13 48.99
C LEU A 209 -12.38 32.40 49.33
N LEU A 210 -13.69 32.33 49.45
CA LEU A 210 -14.56 33.51 49.49
C LEU A 210 -15.03 33.88 50.88
N GLY A 211 -14.91 33.00 51.87
CA GLY A 211 -15.36 33.29 53.25
C GLY A 211 -16.83 33.74 53.30
N SER A 212 -17.20 34.49 54.34
CA SER A 212 -18.59 34.92 54.59
C SER A 212 -19.03 36.22 53.87
N SER A 213 -18.17 36.87 53.10
CA SER A 213 -18.38 38.22 52.56
C SER A 213 -18.68 38.36 51.08
N VAL A 214 -18.89 37.27 50.37
CA VAL A 214 -19.06 37.29 48.89
C VAL A 214 -20.53 37.00 48.51
N ASP A 215 -20.95 37.63 47.42
CA ASP A 215 -22.23 37.42 46.76
C ASP A 215 -22.36 35.95 46.31
N LYS A 216 -23.03 35.16 47.16
CA LYS A 216 -23.24 33.71 46.97
C LYS A 216 -23.93 33.40 45.65
N GLU A 217 -24.76 34.32 45.15
CA GLU A 217 -25.53 34.13 43.93
C GLU A 217 -24.63 34.22 42.71
N ARG A 218 -23.66 35.15 42.68
CA ARG A 218 -22.67 35.28 41.62
C ARG A 218 -21.68 34.13 41.61
N ALA A 219 -21.25 33.63 42.77
CA ALA A 219 -20.39 32.45 42.88
C ALA A 219 -21.08 31.18 42.39
N LEU A 220 -22.37 31.00 42.64
CA LEU A 220 -23.18 29.91 42.14
C LEU A 220 -23.40 29.98 40.61
N GLN A 221 -23.59 31.19 40.06
CA GLN A 221 -23.67 31.37 38.59
C GLN A 221 -22.38 31.02 37.90
N GLU A 222 -21.24 31.45 38.39
CA GLU A 222 -19.91 31.08 37.82
C GLU A 222 -19.65 29.58 37.95
N ALA A 223 -20.04 28.97 39.09
CA ALA A 223 -19.95 27.52 39.28
C ALA A 223 -20.82 26.74 38.27
N ALA A 224 -22.04 27.19 38.02
CA ALA A 224 -22.93 26.58 37.03
C ALA A 224 -22.34 26.65 35.62
N LEU A 225 -21.76 27.79 35.21
CA LEU A 225 -21.09 27.97 33.93
C LEU A 225 -19.88 27.07 33.80
N LEU A 226 -19.09 26.84 34.85
CA LEU A 226 -17.95 25.94 34.85
C LEU A 226 -18.36 24.46 34.74
N VAL A 227 -19.44 24.06 35.42
CA VAL A 227 -20.01 22.70 35.30
C VAL A 227 -20.52 22.47 33.90
N ASP A 228 -21.20 23.44 33.30
CA ASP A 228 -21.72 23.37 31.94
C ASP A 228 -20.57 23.23 30.90
N ARG A 229 -19.48 23.98 31.07
CA ARG A 229 -18.25 23.86 30.24
C ARG A 229 -17.53 22.53 30.40
N SER A 230 -17.74 21.86 31.52
CA SER A 230 -17.13 20.53 31.78
C SER A 230 -18.02 19.38 31.31
N ASP A 231 -19.21 19.68 30.79
CA ASP A 231 -20.08 18.64 30.22
C ASP A 231 -19.51 18.10 28.90
N ILE A 232 -19.42 16.77 28.82
CA ILE A 232 -18.86 16.03 27.71
C ILE A 232 -19.93 15.31 26.90
N GLN A 233 -21.21 15.61 27.14
CA GLN A 233 -22.31 14.90 26.46
C GLN A 233 -22.33 15.17 24.97
N GLU A 234 -22.02 16.39 24.57
CA GLU A 234 -22.00 16.79 23.17
C GLU A 234 -20.92 16.02 22.39
N GLU A 235 -19.72 15.92 22.96
CA GLU A 235 -18.59 15.21 22.38
C GLU A 235 -18.90 13.71 22.19
N ILE A 236 -19.55 13.08 23.16
CA ILE A 236 -19.96 11.67 23.07
C ILE A 236 -20.98 11.49 21.93
N VAL A 237 -22.02 12.32 21.87
CA VAL A 237 -23.05 12.21 20.82
C VAL A 237 -22.46 12.46 19.42
N ARG A 238 -21.55 13.43 19.29
CA ARG A 238 -20.86 13.70 18.03
C ARG A 238 -19.95 12.54 17.63
N LEU A 239 -19.19 11.99 18.58
CA LEU A 239 -18.35 10.81 18.32
C LEU A 239 -19.20 9.64 17.83
N GLU A 240 -20.31 9.31 18.51
CA GLU A 240 -21.23 8.25 18.11
C GLU A 240 -21.80 8.49 16.70
N THR A 241 -22.19 9.72 16.39
CA THR A 241 -22.70 10.12 15.07
C THR A 241 -21.63 9.93 13.99
N HIS A 242 -20.39 10.32 14.24
CA HIS A 242 -19.28 10.13 13.31
C HIS A 242 -18.96 8.65 13.09
N VAL A 243 -19.02 7.83 14.15
CA VAL A 243 -18.83 6.37 14.05
C VAL A 243 -19.93 5.74 13.19
N GLN A 244 -21.20 6.11 13.37
CA GLN A 244 -22.29 5.58 12.54
C GLN A 244 -22.15 5.98 11.08
N HIS A 245 -21.76 7.24 10.82
CA HIS A 245 -21.50 7.71 9.46
C HIS A 245 -20.31 6.96 8.83
N PHE A 246 -19.25 6.72 9.60
CA PHE A 246 -18.09 5.93 9.15
C PHE A 246 -18.51 4.51 8.73
N LEU A 247 -19.30 3.82 9.54
CA LEU A 247 -19.81 2.48 9.23
C LEU A 247 -20.70 2.49 7.98
N THR A 248 -21.57 3.48 7.82
CA THR A 248 -22.41 3.64 6.63
C THR A 248 -21.58 3.83 5.37
N LEU A 249 -20.53 4.66 5.42
CA LEU A 249 -19.60 4.83 4.29
C LEU A 249 -18.85 3.53 3.98
N LEU A 250 -18.39 2.82 5.01
CA LEU A 250 -17.69 1.55 4.86
C LEU A 250 -18.59 0.49 4.18
N ASP A 251 -19.88 0.49 4.47
CA ASP A 251 -20.85 -0.42 3.84
C ASP A 251 -21.19 -0.02 2.40
N SER A 252 -21.13 1.27 2.06
CA SER A 252 -21.37 1.75 0.70
C SER A 252 -20.26 1.37 -0.28
N GLY A 253 -19.04 1.20 0.21
CA GLY A 253 -17.87 0.89 -0.59
C GLY A 253 -17.48 1.97 -1.62
N GLY A 254 -16.56 1.64 -2.51
CA GLY A 254 -16.02 2.56 -3.51
C GLY A 254 -14.90 3.45 -2.96
N GLU A 255 -14.63 4.57 -3.61
CA GLU A 255 -13.56 5.51 -3.21
C GLU A 255 -13.92 6.28 -1.93
N ILE A 256 -13.81 5.62 -0.79
CA ILE A 256 -14.22 6.14 0.51
C ILE A 256 -13.07 6.61 1.40
N GLY A 257 -11.82 6.26 1.09
CA GLY A 257 -10.66 6.51 1.96
C GLY A 257 -10.55 7.94 2.48
N LYS A 258 -10.69 8.97 1.60
CA LYS A 258 -10.64 10.38 2.00
C LYS A 258 -11.79 10.79 2.93
N LYS A 259 -13.00 10.25 2.71
CA LYS A 259 -14.16 10.54 3.55
C LYS A 259 -14.01 9.91 4.91
N LEU A 260 -13.49 8.69 4.97
CA LEU A 260 -13.18 8.00 6.23
C LEU A 260 -12.08 8.71 7.02
N ASP A 261 -10.99 9.16 6.35
CA ASP A 261 -9.93 9.94 7.02
C ASP A 261 -10.48 11.24 7.61
N PHE A 262 -11.36 11.95 6.89
CA PHE A 262 -12.03 13.14 7.41
C PHE A 262 -12.85 12.83 8.68
N LEU A 263 -13.65 11.76 8.68
CA LEU A 263 -14.43 11.39 9.87
C LEU A 263 -13.52 11.00 11.04
N LEU A 264 -12.40 10.33 10.81
CA LEU A 264 -11.42 10.03 11.85
C LEU A 264 -10.77 11.29 12.43
N GLN A 265 -10.55 12.33 11.61
CA GLN A 265 -10.09 13.64 12.11
C GLN A 265 -11.11 14.29 13.01
N GLU A 266 -12.41 14.26 12.63
CA GLU A 266 -13.47 14.80 13.50
C GLU A 266 -13.60 13.98 14.80
N MET A 267 -13.59 12.64 14.73
CA MET A 267 -13.57 11.79 15.94
C MET A 267 -12.38 12.11 16.86
N ASN A 268 -11.20 12.34 16.29
CA ASN A 268 -10.01 12.73 17.08
C ASN A 268 -10.17 14.09 17.72
N ARG A 269 -10.85 15.04 17.07
CA ARG A 269 -11.20 16.34 17.64
C ARG A 269 -12.11 16.18 18.84
N GLU A 270 -13.18 15.38 18.73
CA GLU A 270 -14.10 15.12 19.84
C GLU A 270 -13.39 14.42 21.01
N ALA A 271 -12.54 13.43 20.75
CA ALA A 271 -11.75 12.76 21.78
C ALA A 271 -10.77 13.72 22.49
N ASN A 272 -10.14 14.65 21.77
CA ASN A 272 -9.26 15.66 22.36
C ASN A 272 -10.04 16.65 23.24
N THR A 273 -11.23 17.10 22.79
CA THR A 273 -12.09 18.00 23.56
C THR A 273 -12.56 17.32 24.85
N LEU A 274 -12.97 16.04 24.75
CA LEU A 274 -13.35 15.23 25.92
C LEU A 274 -12.20 15.14 26.93
N LEU A 275 -10.99 14.82 26.49
CA LEU A 275 -9.81 14.76 27.36
C LEU A 275 -9.46 16.09 27.97
N SER A 276 -9.58 17.20 27.24
CA SER A 276 -9.28 18.54 27.76
C SER A 276 -10.29 18.97 28.83
N LYS A 277 -11.57 18.64 28.66
CA LYS A 277 -12.65 18.93 29.62
C LYS A 277 -12.53 18.08 30.90
N THR A 278 -11.91 16.93 30.85
CA THR A 278 -11.75 16.01 31.99
C THR A 278 -10.35 16.04 32.62
N SER A 279 -9.44 16.83 32.08
CA SER A 279 -8.06 16.92 32.58
C SER A 279 -8.03 17.53 33.97
N GLY A 280 -7.17 17.01 34.86
CA GLY A 280 -6.99 17.48 36.23
C GLY A 280 -8.06 17.04 37.23
N LEU A 281 -9.05 16.25 36.83
CA LEU A 281 -10.00 15.61 37.71
C LEU A 281 -9.41 14.30 38.27
N ALA A 282 -9.75 13.95 39.53
CA ALA A 282 -9.32 12.72 40.19
C ALA A 282 -10.53 11.79 40.41
N GLY A 283 -10.27 10.53 40.81
CA GLY A 283 -11.33 9.57 41.10
C GLY A 283 -11.95 8.99 39.84
N GLU A 284 -13.26 8.94 39.74
CA GLU A 284 -13.97 8.40 38.56
C GLU A 284 -13.67 9.12 37.24
N ALA A 285 -13.21 10.36 37.26
CA ALA A 285 -12.78 11.09 36.09
C ALA A 285 -11.51 10.46 35.43
N LEU A 286 -10.70 9.75 36.19
CA LEU A 286 -9.56 9.02 35.64
C LEU A 286 -10.02 7.94 34.64
N LYS A 287 -11.14 7.26 34.91
CA LYS A 287 -11.74 6.27 34.01
C LYS A 287 -12.19 6.89 32.68
N ILE A 288 -12.70 8.13 32.74
CA ILE A 288 -13.05 8.89 31.51
C ILE A 288 -11.78 9.23 30.72
N THR A 289 -10.71 9.65 31.41
CA THR A 289 -9.43 9.94 30.77
C THR A 289 -8.83 8.69 30.12
N GLU A 290 -8.84 7.55 30.81
CA GLU A 290 -8.41 6.26 30.27
C GLU A 290 -9.21 5.86 29.02
N ALA A 291 -10.55 5.96 29.07
CA ALA A 291 -11.40 5.70 27.94
C ALA A 291 -11.13 6.65 26.76
N GLY A 292 -10.88 7.93 27.02
CA GLY A 292 -10.49 8.92 26.00
C GLY A 292 -9.14 8.61 25.34
N LEU A 293 -8.17 8.11 26.11
CA LEU A 293 -6.88 7.66 25.56
C LEU A 293 -7.05 6.40 24.69
N VAL A 294 -7.91 5.46 25.10
CA VAL A 294 -8.27 4.29 24.29
C VAL A 294 -8.91 4.74 22.98
N MET A 295 -9.85 5.70 23.01
CA MET A 295 -10.47 6.25 21.81
C MET A 295 -9.41 6.81 20.85
N LYS A 296 -8.48 7.62 21.34
CA LYS A 296 -7.40 8.17 20.50
C LYS A 296 -6.54 7.08 19.87
N ALA A 297 -6.18 6.07 20.62
CA ALA A 297 -5.38 4.96 20.11
C ALA A 297 -6.12 4.18 18.99
N GLU A 298 -7.42 3.91 19.17
CA GLU A 298 -8.22 3.24 18.15
C GLU A 298 -8.43 4.12 16.91
N ILE A 299 -8.62 5.43 17.06
CA ILE A 299 -8.74 6.37 15.95
C ILE A 299 -7.43 6.41 15.13
N GLU A 300 -6.26 6.51 15.78
CA GLU A 300 -4.98 6.59 15.08
C GLU A 300 -4.68 5.29 14.32
N LYS A 301 -4.89 4.12 14.94
CA LYS A 301 -4.76 2.83 14.27
C LYS A 301 -5.73 2.70 13.07
N SER A 302 -6.97 3.20 13.23
CA SER A 302 -7.93 3.21 12.12
C SER A 302 -7.47 4.11 10.97
N ARG A 303 -6.82 5.22 11.29
CA ARG A 303 -6.29 6.16 10.30
C ARG A 303 -5.17 5.57 9.46
N GLU A 304 -4.27 4.80 10.08
CA GLU A 304 -3.23 4.06 9.37
C GLU A 304 -3.83 3.07 8.36
N GLN A 305 -4.87 2.35 8.74
CA GLN A 305 -5.55 1.38 7.86
C GLN A 305 -6.31 2.07 6.71
N VAL A 306 -7.00 3.18 6.99
CA VAL A 306 -7.77 3.93 5.99
C VAL A 306 -6.90 4.49 4.89
N GLN A 307 -5.62 4.81 5.18
CA GLN A 307 -4.68 5.26 4.15
C GLN A 307 -4.43 4.23 3.05
N ASN A 308 -4.69 2.95 3.32
CA ASN A 308 -4.51 1.85 2.37
C ASN A 308 -5.82 1.48 1.63
N LEU A 309 -6.93 2.18 1.87
CA LEU A 309 -8.22 1.91 1.24
C LEU A 309 -8.50 2.81 0.03
N GLU A 310 -9.06 2.17 -1.00
CA GLU A 310 -9.55 2.82 -2.22
C GLU A 310 -11.06 2.71 -2.31
#